data_941766bbb79aa1bebe2a9b7b833160ce
#
_entry.id   941766bbb79aa1bebe2a9b7b833160ce
#
_cell.length_a   1.000
_cell.length_b   1.000
_cell.length_c   1.000
_cell.angle_alpha   90.00
_cell.angle_beta   90.00
_cell.angle_gamma   90.00
#
_symmetry.space_group_name_H-M   'P 1'
#
loop_
_entity.id
_entity.type
_entity.pdbx_description
1 polymer ?
#
loop_
_entity_poly.entity_id
_entity_poly.type
_entity_poly.pdbx_seq_one_letter_code
_entity_poly.pdbx_strand_id
1 'polypeptide(L)'
;MGTIISVISGKGGTGKSTISASLSVAAAKQGKRVLLADLDAGLCSLDLFFHMQDRIVFDLQDVCSGRCAPADAVFAHPDYPQLSLLCAPSVDPSDFHLADVAPLIKEYKKQFDFVILDHSAGLSASLTSHLMADRTLVVVTPDLVSVRDAQRLSVLLPPECVSLLINKVSRDAMRTGGLSDLDEAIDMAGLPLIGAVPFDPFVGDYFTGGSRFQKQTEIIFSAIAARLAGRYVPLILKTVS
;
A
#
# COMPACT_ATOMS: atom_id res chain seq x y z
N MET A 1 0.59 12.82 16.21
CA MET A 1 1.49 11.67 16.00
C MET A 1 1.03 10.97 14.74
N GLY A 2 1.94 10.64 13.83
CA GLY A 2 1.58 10.03 12.55
C GLY A 2 1.00 8.61 12.69
N THR A 3 0.54 8.05 11.59
CA THR A 3 -0.01 6.70 11.51
C THR A 3 0.82 5.85 10.56
N ILE A 4 1.26 4.68 11.01
CA ILE A 4 1.93 3.68 10.18
C ILE A 4 0.86 2.76 9.57
N ILE A 5 0.87 2.63 8.25
CA ILE A 5 -0.09 1.86 7.48
C ILE A 5 0.66 0.80 6.69
N SER A 6 0.50 -0.47 7.02
CA SER A 6 1.03 -1.58 6.23
C SER A 6 0.07 -1.98 5.13
N VAL A 7 0.57 -2.15 3.91
CA VAL A 7 -0.18 -2.67 2.77
C VAL A 7 0.34 -4.06 2.45
N ILE A 8 -0.51 -5.06 2.63
CA ILE A 8 -0.15 -6.48 2.55
C ILE A 8 -1.08 -7.26 1.62
N SER A 9 -0.64 -8.43 1.18
CA SER A 9 -1.51 -9.38 0.46
C SER A 9 -0.99 -10.82 0.60
N GLY A 10 -1.89 -11.79 0.55
CA GLY A 10 -1.53 -13.21 0.60
C GLY A 10 -0.80 -13.71 -0.65
N LYS A 11 -1.03 -13.09 -1.81
CA LYS A 11 -0.40 -13.48 -3.09
C LYS A 11 0.16 -12.29 -3.87
N GLY A 12 1.08 -12.55 -4.80
CA GLY A 12 1.58 -11.57 -5.76
C GLY A 12 0.52 -11.14 -6.77
N GLY A 13 0.72 -9.96 -7.39
CA GLY A 13 -0.14 -9.47 -8.47
C GLY A 13 -1.47 -8.85 -8.05
N THR A 14 -1.79 -8.75 -6.76
CA THR A 14 -3.01 -8.06 -6.26
C THR A 14 -2.99 -6.56 -6.48
N GLY A 15 -1.82 -5.97 -6.75
CA GLY A 15 -1.62 -4.53 -6.96
C GLY A 15 -1.27 -3.76 -5.69
N LYS A 16 -0.63 -4.39 -4.70
CA LYS A 16 -0.19 -3.72 -3.46
C LYS A 16 0.57 -2.43 -3.71
N SER A 17 1.68 -2.49 -4.45
CA SER A 17 2.53 -1.33 -4.73
C SER A 17 1.77 -0.22 -5.45
N THR A 18 0.87 -0.58 -6.38
CA THR A 18 -0.05 0.37 -7.03
C THR A 18 -0.98 1.04 -6.02
N ILE A 19 -1.55 0.27 -5.08
CA ILE A 19 -2.41 0.78 -4.00
C ILE A 19 -1.59 1.68 -3.07
N SER A 20 -0.41 1.25 -2.64
CA SER A 20 0.49 2.01 -1.76
C SER A 20 0.86 3.35 -2.39
N ALA A 21 1.26 3.36 -3.65
CA ALA A 21 1.59 4.57 -4.41
C ALA A 21 0.37 5.50 -4.58
N SER A 22 -0.78 4.95 -5.00
CA SER A 22 -2.00 5.73 -5.23
C SER A 22 -2.56 6.36 -3.96
N LEU A 23 -2.54 5.63 -2.85
CA LEU A 23 -2.96 6.14 -1.53
C LEU A 23 -2.01 7.24 -1.04
N SER A 24 -0.70 7.07 -1.26
CA SER A 24 0.31 8.07 -0.90
C SER A 24 0.08 9.39 -1.64
N VAL A 25 -0.15 9.33 -2.95
CA VAL A 25 -0.48 10.51 -3.76
C VAL A 25 -1.80 11.13 -3.31
N ALA A 26 -2.85 10.32 -3.07
CA ALA A 26 -4.15 10.83 -2.64
C ALA A 26 -4.07 11.53 -1.27
N ALA A 27 -3.30 10.99 -0.32
CA ALA A 27 -3.08 11.59 0.98
C ALA A 27 -2.24 12.89 0.87
N ALA A 28 -1.19 12.89 0.06
CA ALA A 28 -0.36 14.07 -0.21
C ALA A 28 -1.17 15.21 -0.84
N LYS A 29 -2.04 14.91 -1.81
CA LYS A 29 -2.99 15.88 -2.40
C LYS A 29 -3.98 16.46 -1.36
N GLN A 30 -4.22 15.76 -0.25
CA GLN A 30 -5.03 16.25 0.88
C GLN A 30 -4.20 17.03 1.93
N GLY A 31 -2.92 17.34 1.63
CA GLY A 31 -2.02 18.10 2.49
C GLY A 31 -1.37 17.29 3.62
N LYS A 32 -1.46 15.96 3.59
CA LYS A 32 -0.78 15.09 4.53
C LYS A 32 0.68 14.91 4.14
N ARG A 33 1.59 15.01 5.10
CA ARG A 33 3.00 14.63 4.91
C ARG A 33 3.08 13.11 4.91
N VAL A 34 3.48 12.54 3.78
CA VAL A 34 3.47 11.09 3.55
C VAL A 34 4.89 10.60 3.28
N LEU A 35 5.30 9.57 4.00
CA LEU A 35 6.43 8.73 3.64
C LEU A 35 5.90 7.43 3.07
N LEU A 36 6.25 7.11 1.83
CA LEU A 36 6.04 5.80 1.23
C LEU A 36 7.35 5.02 1.28
N ALA A 37 7.37 3.95 2.06
CA ALA A 37 8.53 3.08 2.20
C ALA A 37 8.30 1.76 1.47
N ASP A 38 9.21 1.44 0.54
CA ASP A 38 9.30 0.14 -0.11
C ASP A 38 10.04 -0.82 0.83
N LEU A 39 9.42 -1.95 1.14
CA LEU A 39 10.01 -3.01 1.96
C LEU A 39 10.12 -4.34 1.19
N ASP A 40 9.91 -4.30 -0.14
CA ASP A 40 10.06 -5.46 -1.04
C ASP A 40 11.50 -5.54 -1.57
N ALA A 41 12.41 -5.99 -0.71
CA ALA A 41 13.82 -6.08 -1.03
C ALA A 41 14.08 -6.97 -2.25
N GLY A 42 14.92 -6.49 -3.17
CA GLY A 42 15.28 -7.17 -4.41
C GLY A 42 14.32 -6.93 -5.58
N LEU A 43 13.09 -6.45 -5.33
CA LEU A 43 12.11 -6.10 -6.37
C LEU A 43 11.69 -4.63 -6.31
N CYS A 44 12.50 -3.78 -5.68
CA CYS A 44 12.23 -2.36 -5.53
C CYS A 44 11.61 -1.79 -6.80
N SER A 45 10.36 -1.33 -6.71
CA SER A 45 9.59 -0.89 -7.86
C SER A 45 9.03 0.53 -7.72
N LEU A 46 9.04 1.10 -6.50
CA LEU A 46 8.43 2.40 -6.24
C LEU A 46 9.24 3.55 -6.85
N ASP A 47 10.55 3.42 -6.98
CA ASP A 47 11.40 4.35 -7.70
C ASP A 47 11.03 4.46 -9.18
N LEU A 48 10.75 3.31 -9.81
CA LEU A 48 10.23 3.24 -11.19
C LEU A 48 8.83 3.84 -11.31
N PHE A 49 7.93 3.53 -10.36
CA PHE A 49 6.57 4.08 -10.33
C PHE A 49 6.57 5.62 -10.30
N PHE A 50 7.52 6.22 -9.61
CA PHE A 50 7.59 7.67 -9.43
C PHE A 50 8.67 8.36 -10.27
N HIS A 51 9.32 7.65 -11.20
CA HIS A 51 10.40 8.18 -12.05
C HIS A 51 11.52 8.85 -11.24
N MET A 52 11.90 8.23 -10.13
CA MET A 52 12.88 8.79 -9.21
C MET A 52 14.21 8.03 -9.18
N GLN A 53 14.44 7.08 -10.09
CA GLN A 53 15.63 6.22 -10.11
C GLN A 53 16.93 7.02 -10.09
N ASP A 54 16.99 8.12 -10.84
CA ASP A 54 18.18 8.97 -10.93
C ASP A 54 18.36 9.89 -9.71
N ARG A 55 17.40 9.89 -8.78
CA ARG A 55 17.40 10.77 -7.60
C ARG A 55 17.68 10.05 -6.31
N ILE A 56 17.42 8.73 -6.27
CA ILE A 56 17.57 7.88 -5.08
C ILE A 56 19.02 7.42 -5.04
N VAL A 57 19.76 7.92 -4.03
CA VAL A 57 21.19 7.64 -3.85
C VAL A 57 21.41 6.63 -2.72
N PHE A 58 20.55 6.68 -1.70
CA PHE A 58 20.62 5.81 -0.53
C PHE A 58 19.31 5.06 -0.37
N ASP A 59 19.39 3.85 0.16
CA ASP A 59 18.26 2.99 0.45
C ASP A 59 18.17 2.62 1.94
N LEU A 60 17.20 1.78 2.30
CA LEU A 60 17.00 1.31 3.67
C LEU A 60 18.22 0.55 4.22
N GLN A 61 18.92 -0.21 3.39
CA GLN A 61 20.12 -0.93 3.79
C GLN A 61 21.28 0.02 4.13
N ASP A 62 21.40 1.13 3.43
CA ASP A 62 22.39 2.17 3.72
C ASP A 62 22.20 2.76 5.10
N VAL A 63 20.94 3.01 5.47
CA VAL A 63 20.58 3.51 6.81
C VAL A 63 20.84 2.45 7.88
N CYS A 64 20.40 1.20 7.67
CA CYS A 64 20.57 0.12 8.64
C CYS A 64 22.04 -0.22 8.89
N SER A 65 22.88 -0.12 7.85
CA SER A 65 24.33 -0.34 7.95
C SER A 65 25.12 0.87 8.47
N GLY A 66 24.44 2.02 8.67
CA GLY A 66 25.08 3.26 9.12
C GLY A 66 25.90 3.98 8.05
N ARG A 67 25.71 3.67 6.76
CA ARG A 67 26.38 4.34 5.64
C ARG A 67 25.87 5.75 5.41
N CYS A 68 24.64 6.04 5.78
CA CYS A 68 24.04 7.36 5.72
C CYS A 68 23.14 7.65 6.94
N ALA A 69 22.82 8.91 7.18
CA ALA A 69 21.81 9.25 8.18
C ALA A 69 20.39 8.92 7.70
N PRO A 70 19.43 8.64 8.59
CA PRO A 70 18.03 8.34 8.20
C PRO A 70 17.39 9.39 7.28
N ALA A 71 17.74 10.68 7.45
CA ALA A 71 17.20 11.75 6.62
C ALA A 71 17.75 11.74 5.18
N ASP A 72 18.95 11.20 4.96
CA ASP A 72 19.61 11.20 3.65
C ASP A 72 19.01 10.17 2.69
N ALA A 73 18.29 9.15 3.22
CA ALA A 73 17.60 8.13 2.43
C ALA A 73 16.13 8.47 2.15
N VAL A 74 15.65 9.64 2.58
CA VAL A 74 14.27 10.11 2.35
C VAL A 74 14.25 11.15 1.24
N PHE A 75 13.67 10.79 0.10
CA PHE A 75 13.67 11.62 -1.10
C PHE A 75 12.31 12.23 -1.37
N ALA A 76 12.20 13.56 -1.34
CA ALA A 76 10.97 14.29 -1.66
C ALA A 76 10.61 14.15 -3.15
N HIS A 77 9.34 13.90 -3.42
CA HIS A 77 8.83 13.79 -4.80
C HIS A 77 8.74 15.19 -5.43
N PRO A 78 9.22 15.40 -6.66
CA PRO A 78 9.27 16.72 -7.28
C PRO A 78 7.88 17.34 -7.52
N ASP A 79 6.89 16.53 -7.92
CA ASP A 79 5.54 17.02 -8.27
C ASP A 79 4.55 16.92 -7.10
N TYR A 80 4.88 16.18 -6.06
CA TYR A 80 4.06 16.02 -4.85
C TYR A 80 4.87 16.40 -3.60
N PRO A 81 4.98 17.70 -3.25
CA PRO A 81 5.87 18.17 -2.17
C PRO A 81 5.59 17.57 -0.79
N GLN A 82 4.41 17.01 -0.59
CA GLN A 82 4.01 16.34 0.65
C GLN A 82 4.32 14.83 0.65
N LEU A 83 4.82 14.27 -0.48
CA LEU A 83 5.19 12.87 -0.62
C LEU A 83 6.71 12.72 -0.63
N SER A 84 7.21 11.81 0.18
CA SER A 84 8.60 11.36 0.16
C SER A 84 8.65 9.85 -0.02
N LEU A 85 9.74 9.37 -0.63
CA LEU A 85 10.02 7.94 -0.84
C LEU A 85 11.22 7.51 0.00
N LEU A 86 11.16 6.27 0.46
CA LEU A 86 12.24 5.54 1.11
C LEU A 86 12.29 4.15 0.46
N CYS A 87 13.35 3.84 -0.26
CA CYS A 87 13.43 2.63 -1.06
C CYS A 87 14.08 1.46 -0.32
N ALA A 88 13.61 0.25 -0.64
CA ALA A 88 14.25 -0.98 -0.26
C ALA A 88 15.58 -1.17 -1.02
N PRO A 89 16.51 -2.00 -0.51
CA PRO A 89 17.71 -2.33 -1.24
C PRO A 89 17.39 -3.10 -2.53
N SER A 90 18.02 -2.67 -3.62
CA SER A 90 17.88 -3.30 -4.94
C SER A 90 18.86 -4.47 -5.16
N VAL A 91 19.89 -4.58 -4.33
CA VAL A 91 20.97 -5.56 -4.46
C VAL A 91 21.06 -6.40 -3.19
N ASP A 92 21.12 -7.72 -3.36
CA ASP A 92 21.29 -8.76 -2.34
C ASP A 92 20.48 -8.55 -1.04
N PRO A 93 19.21 -9.02 -1.02
CA PRO A 93 18.36 -8.89 0.15
C PRO A 93 18.72 -9.84 1.31
N SER A 94 19.79 -10.65 1.21
CA SER A 94 20.15 -11.67 2.19
C SER A 94 20.40 -11.11 3.59
N ASP A 95 20.92 -9.89 3.67
CA ASP A 95 21.23 -9.20 4.94
C ASP A 95 20.15 -8.18 5.35
N PHE A 96 19.05 -8.09 4.60
CA PHE A 96 17.97 -7.16 4.91
C PHE A 96 16.92 -7.81 5.82
N HIS A 97 16.86 -7.35 7.07
CA HIS A 97 15.89 -7.84 8.04
C HIS A 97 14.88 -6.75 8.43
N LEU A 98 13.61 -7.03 8.25
CA LEU A 98 12.52 -6.10 8.63
C LEU A 98 12.57 -5.71 10.12
N ALA A 99 13.14 -6.55 10.98
CA ALA A 99 13.30 -6.24 12.40
C ALA A 99 14.22 -5.03 12.64
N ASP A 100 15.23 -4.84 11.79
CA ASP A 100 16.18 -3.73 11.89
C ASP A 100 15.57 -2.41 11.42
N VAL A 101 14.55 -2.49 10.56
CA VAL A 101 13.82 -1.35 10.02
C VAL A 101 12.77 -0.80 11.00
N ALA A 102 12.24 -1.63 11.89
CA ALA A 102 11.13 -1.25 12.77
C ALA A 102 11.43 -0.03 13.68
N PRO A 103 12.61 0.13 14.29
CA PRO A 103 12.95 1.34 15.05
C PRO A 103 12.97 2.59 14.17
N LEU A 104 13.50 2.48 12.96
CA LEU A 104 13.59 3.57 11.99
C LEU A 104 12.18 4.05 11.55
N ILE A 105 11.28 3.13 11.24
CA ILE A 105 9.89 3.46 10.89
C ILE A 105 9.19 4.20 12.04
N LYS A 106 9.45 3.82 13.30
CA LYS A 106 8.91 4.53 14.47
C LYS A 106 9.44 5.97 14.60
N GLU A 107 10.67 6.23 14.20
CA GLU A 107 11.22 7.59 14.16
C GLU A 107 10.57 8.43 13.05
N TYR A 108 10.39 7.88 11.85
CA TYR A 108 9.68 8.56 10.76
C TYR A 108 8.22 8.88 11.12
N LYS A 109 7.54 8.04 11.89
CA LYS A 109 6.19 8.31 12.40
C LYS A 109 6.06 9.64 13.14
N LYS A 110 7.14 10.17 13.70
CA LYS A 110 7.16 11.47 14.39
C LYS A 110 7.17 12.65 13.42
N GLN A 111 7.63 12.43 12.19
CA GLN A 111 7.85 13.48 11.19
C GLN A 111 6.76 13.54 10.13
N PHE A 112 6.12 12.40 9.83
CA PHE A 112 5.10 12.26 8.81
C PHE A 112 3.71 12.04 9.41
N ASP A 113 2.67 12.46 8.72
CA ASP A 113 1.28 12.21 9.11
C ASP A 113 0.88 10.76 8.77
N PHE A 114 1.41 10.25 7.64
CA PHE A 114 1.33 8.85 7.25
C PHE A 114 2.70 8.28 6.89
N VAL A 115 2.99 7.08 7.37
CA VAL A 115 4.08 6.22 6.89
C VAL A 115 3.43 5.00 6.27
N ILE A 116 3.41 4.91 4.94
CA ILE A 116 2.81 3.80 4.19
C ILE A 116 3.93 2.82 3.86
N LEU A 117 3.75 1.56 4.26
CA LEU A 117 4.71 0.49 4.07
C LEU A 117 4.21 -0.45 2.98
N ASP A 118 4.93 -0.52 1.86
CA ASP A 118 4.68 -1.49 0.80
C ASP A 118 5.52 -2.73 1.03
N HIS A 119 4.88 -3.86 1.32
CA HIS A 119 5.56 -5.11 1.67
C HIS A 119 5.60 -6.08 0.50
N SER A 120 6.52 -7.05 0.54
CA SER A 120 6.47 -8.22 -0.33
C SER A 120 5.17 -9.02 -0.12
N ALA A 121 4.79 -9.81 -1.13
CA ALA A 121 3.61 -10.67 -1.03
C ALA A 121 3.89 -11.91 -0.18
N GLY A 122 2.84 -12.45 0.45
CA GLY A 122 2.87 -13.71 1.19
C GLY A 122 2.54 -13.59 2.67
N LEU A 123 2.15 -14.70 3.27
CA LEU A 123 1.65 -14.74 4.65
C LEU A 123 2.73 -14.36 5.68
N SER A 124 3.96 -14.86 5.51
CA SER A 124 5.06 -14.57 6.46
C SER A 124 5.42 -13.09 6.49
N ALA A 125 5.59 -12.46 5.32
CA ALA A 125 5.84 -11.03 5.21
C ALA A 125 4.68 -10.22 5.81
N SER A 126 3.44 -10.64 5.56
CA SER A 126 2.24 -9.98 6.09
C SER A 126 2.18 -10.01 7.62
N LEU A 127 2.55 -11.10 8.26
CA LEU A 127 2.57 -11.20 9.73
C LEU A 127 3.65 -10.32 10.36
N THR A 128 4.85 -10.31 9.79
CA THR A 128 5.95 -9.47 10.30
C THR A 128 5.62 -7.98 10.15
N SER A 129 4.99 -7.60 9.05
CA SER A 129 4.65 -6.21 8.75
C SER A 129 3.60 -5.64 9.70
N HIS A 130 2.64 -6.46 10.14
CA HIS A 130 1.61 -6.04 11.08
C HIS A 130 2.21 -5.56 12.41
N LEU A 131 3.30 -6.18 12.89
CA LEU A 131 3.94 -5.81 14.16
C LEU A 131 4.50 -4.38 14.19
N MET A 132 4.67 -3.76 13.01
CA MET A 132 5.17 -2.39 12.88
C MET A 132 4.05 -1.37 12.67
N ALA A 133 2.83 -1.80 12.32
CA ALA A 133 1.76 -0.93 11.84
C ALA A 133 0.73 -0.58 12.90
N ASP A 134 0.17 0.62 12.80
CA ASP A 134 -1.04 1.02 13.54
C ASP A 134 -2.30 0.56 12.81
N ARG A 135 -2.22 0.42 11.47
CA ARG A 135 -3.29 -0.07 10.60
C ARG A 135 -2.71 -0.96 9.51
N THR A 136 -3.46 -1.99 9.15
CA THR A 136 -3.09 -2.93 8.09
C THR A 136 -4.17 -2.98 7.02
N LEU A 137 -3.80 -2.79 5.77
CA LEU A 137 -4.66 -2.94 4.61
C LEU A 137 -4.35 -4.27 3.93
N VAL A 138 -5.31 -5.18 3.95
CA VAL A 138 -5.22 -6.44 3.21
C VAL A 138 -5.78 -6.22 1.82
N VAL A 139 -4.93 -6.24 0.82
CA VAL A 139 -5.29 -6.04 -0.59
C VAL A 139 -5.59 -7.38 -1.25
N VAL A 140 -6.80 -7.50 -1.79
CA VAL A 140 -7.25 -8.68 -2.55
C VAL A 140 -7.73 -8.29 -3.94
N THR A 141 -7.72 -9.26 -4.85
CA THR A 141 -8.47 -9.21 -6.11
C THR A 141 -9.81 -9.96 -5.94
N PRO A 142 -10.84 -9.66 -6.75
CA PRO A 142 -12.16 -10.28 -6.61
C PRO A 142 -12.15 -11.72 -7.17
N ASP A 143 -11.36 -12.60 -6.52
CA ASP A 143 -11.29 -14.03 -6.78
C ASP A 143 -11.19 -14.84 -5.48
N LEU A 144 -11.77 -16.04 -5.49
CA LEU A 144 -11.84 -16.93 -4.33
C LEU A 144 -10.49 -17.20 -3.66
N VAL A 145 -9.42 -17.32 -4.44
CA VAL A 145 -8.09 -17.63 -3.87
C VAL A 145 -7.57 -16.45 -3.08
N SER A 146 -7.66 -15.24 -3.65
CA SER A 146 -7.22 -14.01 -3.00
C SER A 146 -8.01 -13.71 -1.72
N VAL A 147 -9.33 -13.88 -1.78
CA VAL A 147 -10.23 -13.66 -0.64
C VAL A 147 -9.98 -14.69 0.48
N ARG A 148 -9.77 -15.97 0.13
CA ARG A 148 -9.40 -17.00 1.10
C ARG A 148 -8.07 -16.72 1.79
N ASP A 149 -7.09 -16.16 1.09
CA ASP A 149 -5.82 -15.77 1.71
C ASP A 149 -6.03 -14.60 2.69
N ALA A 150 -6.92 -13.65 2.38
CA ALA A 150 -7.32 -12.60 3.32
C ALA A 150 -8.02 -13.16 4.56
N GLN A 151 -8.91 -14.16 4.39
CA GLN A 151 -9.54 -14.87 5.51
C GLN A 151 -8.52 -15.53 6.44
N ARG A 152 -7.46 -16.13 5.89
CA ARG A 152 -6.38 -16.69 6.70
C ARG A 152 -5.64 -15.62 7.49
N LEU A 153 -5.42 -14.45 6.89
CA LEU A 153 -4.81 -13.31 7.57
C LEU A 153 -5.72 -12.74 8.66
N SER A 154 -7.05 -12.68 8.44
CA SER A 154 -8.00 -12.14 9.42
C SER A 154 -8.01 -12.91 10.74
N VAL A 155 -7.71 -14.21 10.71
CA VAL A 155 -7.60 -15.04 11.93
C VAL A 155 -6.31 -14.75 12.71
N LEU A 156 -5.27 -14.28 12.04
CA LEU A 156 -3.93 -14.10 12.60
C LEU A 156 -3.64 -12.66 13.04
N LEU A 157 -4.46 -11.71 12.57
CA LEU A 157 -4.27 -10.28 12.80
C LEU A 157 -5.37 -9.71 13.70
N PRO A 158 -5.07 -8.73 14.58
CA PRO A 158 -6.08 -8.10 15.43
C PRO A 158 -7.10 -7.34 14.58
N PRO A 159 -8.40 -7.69 14.67
CA PRO A 159 -9.43 -7.20 13.75
C PRO A 159 -9.64 -5.67 13.81
N GLU A 160 -9.35 -5.05 14.94
CA GLU A 160 -9.52 -3.61 15.18
C GLU A 160 -8.56 -2.74 14.35
N CYS A 161 -7.43 -3.32 13.89
CA CYS A 161 -6.40 -2.60 13.12
C CYS A 161 -6.37 -2.98 11.64
N VAL A 162 -7.21 -3.94 11.21
CA VAL A 162 -7.15 -4.52 9.86
C VAL A 162 -8.37 -4.12 9.04
N SER A 163 -8.16 -3.81 7.77
CA SER A 163 -9.23 -3.51 6.83
C SER A 163 -8.99 -4.19 5.48
N LEU A 164 -10.07 -4.59 4.82
CA LEU A 164 -10.06 -5.16 3.48
C LEU A 164 -10.08 -4.05 2.42
N LEU A 165 -9.24 -4.19 1.40
CA LEU A 165 -9.30 -3.39 0.19
C LEU A 165 -9.39 -4.33 -1.01
N ILE A 166 -10.51 -4.27 -1.75
CA ILE A 166 -10.71 -5.08 -2.94
C ILE A 166 -10.27 -4.26 -4.16
N ASN A 167 -9.25 -4.74 -4.86
CA ASN A 167 -8.66 -4.09 -6.03
C ASN A 167 -9.06 -4.80 -7.33
N LYS A 168 -8.96 -4.10 -8.46
CA LYS A 168 -9.26 -4.61 -9.81
C LYS A 168 -10.69 -5.13 -9.94
N VAL A 169 -11.64 -4.47 -9.30
CA VAL A 169 -13.03 -4.88 -9.31
C VAL A 169 -13.64 -4.65 -10.68
N SER A 170 -14.19 -5.71 -11.27
CA SER A 170 -15.02 -5.69 -12.48
C SER A 170 -15.99 -6.86 -12.44
N ARG A 171 -17.09 -6.79 -13.19
CA ARG A 171 -18.05 -7.91 -13.31
C ARG A 171 -17.37 -9.18 -13.83
N ASP A 172 -16.52 -9.04 -14.84
CA ASP A 172 -15.80 -10.17 -15.42
C ASP A 172 -14.80 -10.77 -14.43
N ALA A 173 -14.07 -9.95 -13.69
CA ALA A 173 -13.13 -10.44 -12.68
C ALA A 173 -13.85 -11.22 -11.56
N MET A 174 -15.00 -10.75 -11.07
CA MET A 174 -15.80 -11.46 -10.08
C MET A 174 -16.31 -12.80 -10.64
N ARG A 175 -16.94 -12.78 -11.82
CA ARG A 175 -17.48 -13.99 -12.47
C ARG A 175 -16.39 -15.03 -12.73
N THR A 176 -15.26 -14.65 -13.28
CA THR A 176 -14.13 -15.56 -13.56
C THR A 176 -13.40 -15.97 -12.29
N GLY A 177 -13.43 -15.12 -11.25
CA GLY A 177 -12.87 -15.38 -9.92
C GLY A 177 -13.73 -16.30 -9.05
N GLY A 178 -14.96 -16.65 -9.48
CA GLY A 178 -15.87 -17.54 -8.78
C GLY A 178 -16.66 -16.88 -7.65
N LEU A 179 -16.78 -15.55 -7.66
CA LEU A 179 -17.57 -14.76 -6.70
C LEU A 179 -18.86 -14.26 -7.35
N SER A 180 -19.95 -14.30 -6.60
CA SER A 180 -21.26 -13.78 -7.04
C SER A 180 -21.29 -12.26 -7.06
N ASP A 181 -20.74 -11.65 -5.99
CA ASP A 181 -20.71 -10.20 -5.78
C ASP A 181 -19.61 -9.80 -4.78
N LEU A 182 -19.57 -8.51 -4.42
CA LEU A 182 -18.61 -7.99 -3.44
C LEU A 182 -18.99 -8.34 -2.01
N ASP A 183 -20.27 -8.54 -1.70
CA ASP A 183 -20.73 -8.87 -0.35
C ASP A 183 -20.25 -10.27 0.03
N GLU A 184 -20.30 -11.24 -0.91
CA GLU A 184 -19.70 -12.56 -0.72
C GLU A 184 -18.19 -12.48 -0.42
N ALA A 185 -17.47 -11.62 -1.14
CA ALA A 185 -16.03 -11.44 -0.90
C ALA A 185 -15.74 -10.84 0.49
N ILE A 186 -16.55 -9.89 0.94
CA ILE A 186 -16.42 -9.24 2.26
C ILE A 186 -16.73 -10.23 3.37
N ASP A 187 -17.84 -10.93 3.27
CA ASP A 187 -18.28 -11.91 4.25
C ASP A 187 -17.27 -13.06 4.39
N MET A 188 -16.77 -13.56 3.27
CA MET A 188 -15.76 -14.61 3.24
C MET A 188 -14.41 -14.17 3.82
N ALA A 189 -13.97 -12.93 3.55
CA ALA A 189 -12.73 -12.40 4.10
C ALA A 189 -12.82 -12.17 5.62
N GLY A 190 -14.00 -11.87 6.14
CA GLY A 190 -14.24 -11.59 7.56
C GLY A 190 -13.56 -10.31 8.06
N LEU A 191 -13.34 -9.34 7.17
CA LEU A 191 -12.64 -8.07 7.44
C LEU A 191 -13.51 -6.88 7.05
N PRO A 192 -13.48 -5.77 7.80
CA PRO A 192 -14.20 -4.57 7.44
C PRO A 192 -13.64 -3.96 6.14
N LEU A 193 -14.55 -3.69 5.18
CA LEU A 193 -14.19 -3.07 3.91
C LEU A 193 -13.84 -1.59 4.09
N ILE A 194 -12.66 -1.18 3.65
CA ILE A 194 -12.26 0.24 3.57
C ILE A 194 -12.50 0.85 2.19
N GLY A 195 -12.50 0.04 1.16
CA GLY A 195 -12.77 0.47 -0.21
C GLY A 195 -12.68 -0.63 -1.24
N ALA A 196 -13.36 -0.41 -2.38
CA ALA A 196 -13.29 -1.24 -3.57
C ALA A 196 -12.82 -0.38 -4.75
N VAL A 197 -11.72 -0.75 -5.37
CA VAL A 197 -11.09 -0.03 -6.47
C VAL A 197 -11.43 -0.75 -7.77
N PRO A 198 -12.08 -0.09 -8.73
CA PRO A 198 -12.41 -0.69 -10.02
C PRO A 198 -11.14 -1.04 -10.80
N PHE A 199 -11.25 -1.98 -11.72
CA PHE A 199 -10.20 -2.18 -12.72
C PHE A 199 -10.09 -0.92 -13.58
N ASP A 200 -8.95 -0.26 -13.50
CA ASP A 200 -8.62 0.93 -14.26
C ASP A 200 -7.39 0.63 -15.12
N PRO A 201 -7.56 0.51 -16.45
CA PRO A 201 -6.46 0.18 -17.35
C PRO A 201 -5.37 1.26 -17.41
N PHE A 202 -5.69 2.49 -17.00
CA PHE A 202 -4.76 3.61 -17.04
C PHE A 202 -3.86 3.71 -15.79
N VAL A 203 -4.05 2.84 -14.80
CA VAL A 203 -3.21 2.85 -13.58
C VAL A 203 -1.73 2.62 -13.91
N GLY A 204 -1.42 1.71 -14.81
CA GLY A 204 -0.05 1.51 -15.30
C GLY A 204 0.50 2.75 -15.99
N ASP A 205 -0.25 3.33 -16.90
CA ASP A 205 0.15 4.52 -17.66
C ASP A 205 0.37 5.75 -16.76
N TYR A 206 -0.40 5.89 -15.68
CA TYR A 206 -0.25 6.99 -14.74
C TYR A 206 1.16 7.05 -14.15
N PHE A 207 1.69 5.90 -13.73
CA PHE A 207 3.02 5.80 -13.14
C PHE A 207 4.15 5.73 -14.17
N THR A 208 3.83 5.61 -15.46
CA THR A 208 4.80 5.67 -16.57
C THR A 208 4.78 7.00 -17.32
N GLY A 209 4.20 8.06 -16.73
CA GLY A 209 4.15 9.41 -17.32
C GLY A 209 3.04 9.61 -18.34
N GLY A 210 2.08 8.68 -18.40
CA GLY A 210 0.94 8.70 -19.30
C GLY A 210 -0.31 9.38 -18.73
N SER A 211 -1.46 8.85 -19.08
CA SER A 211 -2.78 9.40 -18.75
C SER A 211 -3.06 9.41 -17.24
N ARG A 212 -3.92 10.32 -16.80
CA ARG A 212 -4.42 10.35 -15.42
C ARG A 212 -5.30 9.13 -15.14
N PHE A 213 -5.41 8.72 -13.88
CA PHE A 213 -6.47 7.81 -13.42
C PHE A 213 -7.83 8.26 -13.95
N GLN A 214 -8.73 7.31 -14.17
CA GLN A 214 -10.14 7.66 -14.31
C GLN A 214 -10.56 8.49 -13.08
N LYS A 215 -11.32 9.54 -13.31
CA LYS A 215 -11.78 10.47 -12.25
C LYS A 215 -12.39 9.74 -11.06
N GLN A 216 -13.08 8.65 -11.33
CA GLN A 216 -13.68 7.81 -10.31
C GLN A 216 -12.66 7.10 -9.44
N THR A 217 -11.60 6.54 -10.03
CA THR A 217 -10.49 5.90 -9.29
C THR A 217 -9.80 6.91 -8.37
N GLU A 218 -9.58 8.15 -8.81
CA GLU A 218 -9.07 9.24 -7.96
C GLU A 218 -9.99 9.54 -6.77
N ILE A 219 -11.31 9.61 -6.98
CA ILE A 219 -12.29 9.87 -5.92
C ILE A 219 -12.26 8.74 -4.88
N ILE A 220 -12.15 7.49 -5.32
CA ILE A 220 -12.08 6.32 -4.43
C ILE A 220 -10.81 6.37 -3.57
N PHE A 221 -9.63 6.59 -4.16
CA PHE A 221 -8.39 6.73 -3.39
C PHE A 221 -8.43 7.89 -2.42
N SER A 222 -9.00 9.03 -2.83
CA SER A 222 -9.21 10.18 -1.94
C SER A 222 -10.12 9.83 -0.76
N ALA A 223 -11.19 9.08 -0.99
CA ALA A 223 -12.09 8.62 0.08
C ALA A 223 -11.42 7.63 1.03
N ILE A 224 -10.62 6.69 0.52
CA ILE A 224 -9.86 5.74 1.34
C ILE A 224 -8.83 6.48 2.20
N ALA A 225 -8.06 7.41 1.62
CA ALA A 225 -7.10 8.23 2.35
C ALA A 225 -7.77 9.05 3.47
N ALA A 226 -8.97 9.58 3.22
CA ALA A 226 -9.75 10.30 4.21
C ALA A 226 -10.22 9.40 5.37
N ARG A 227 -10.64 8.15 5.09
CA ARG A 227 -11.00 7.16 6.13
C ARG A 227 -9.79 6.76 6.96
N LEU A 228 -8.64 6.58 6.34
CA LEU A 228 -7.37 6.31 7.03
C LEU A 228 -6.97 7.47 7.95
N ALA A 229 -7.31 8.70 7.57
CA ALA A 229 -7.14 9.89 8.42
C ALA A 229 -8.22 10.03 9.54
N GLY A 230 -9.08 9.02 9.72
CA GLY A 230 -10.14 9.02 10.73
C GLY A 230 -11.38 9.83 10.36
N ARG A 231 -11.51 10.31 9.13
CA ARG A 231 -12.72 11.03 8.67
C ARG A 231 -13.80 10.04 8.24
N TYR A 232 -15.04 10.28 8.65
CA TYR A 232 -16.17 9.53 8.12
C TYR A 232 -16.43 9.93 6.67
N VAL A 233 -16.28 8.98 5.75
CA VAL A 233 -16.62 9.12 4.34
C VAL A 233 -17.39 7.86 3.91
N PRO A 234 -18.61 7.97 3.35
CA PRO A 234 -19.38 6.81 2.90
C PRO A 234 -18.61 5.95 1.88
N LEU A 235 -18.83 4.65 1.89
CA LEU A 235 -18.28 3.74 0.86
C LEU A 235 -18.87 4.08 -0.51
N ILE A 236 -18.02 4.11 -1.52
CA ILE A 236 -18.40 4.37 -2.91
C ILE A 236 -18.38 3.03 -3.63
N LEU A 237 -19.52 2.35 -3.69
CA LEU A 237 -19.67 1.04 -4.34
C LEU A 237 -20.41 1.11 -5.69
N LYS A 238 -20.91 2.27 -6.08
CA LYS A 238 -21.86 2.47 -7.21
C LYS A 238 -21.31 2.25 -8.62
N THR A 239 -20.13 1.69 -8.79
CA THR A 239 -19.45 1.75 -10.09
C THR A 239 -18.83 0.45 -10.56
N VAL A 240 -19.33 -0.64 -10.05
CA VAL A 240 -19.03 -1.98 -10.59
C VAL A 240 -20.28 -2.49 -11.33
N SER A 241 -20.89 -1.59 -12.09
CA SER A 241 -22.01 -1.93 -12.98
C SER A 241 -21.55 -2.05 -14.41
#